data_14b951a14bd2f7beb305e4c463998098
#
_entry.id   14b951a14bd2f7beb305e4c463998098
#
_cell.length_a   1.000
_cell.length_b   1.000
_cell.length_c   1.000
_cell.angle_alpha   90.00
_cell.angle_beta   90.00
_cell.angle_gamma   90.00
#
_symmetry.space_group_name_H-M   'P 1'
#
loop_
_entity.id
_entity.type
_entity.pdbx_description
1 polymer ?
#
loop_
_entity_poly.entity_id
_entity_poly.type
_entity_poly.pdbx_seq_one_letter_code
_entity_poly.pdbx_strand_id
1 'polypeptide(L)'
;MPTTDLEIILYPELFDERRRDVLRTGEWIVTAWRYSTGIAALRITNSRGYIEALPFMGQILWDAVFDGQSLRMDNMFDMPVPARQIVETYGCFAFHSGLLAAGCPSPEDDHPLHGEFPCAPMRSASLLSQGTNPVALLPSHCPVNMSTA
;
A
#
# COMPACT_ATOMS: atom_id res chain seq x y z
N MET A 1 31.12 9.52 -4.36
CA MET A 1 30.18 10.41 -3.63
C MET A 1 29.38 9.53 -2.68
N PRO A 2 29.30 9.84 -1.41
CA PRO A 2 28.40 9.08 -0.54
C PRO A 2 26.97 9.27 -1.04
N THR A 3 26.31 8.18 -1.36
CA THR A 3 24.88 8.17 -1.66
C THR A 3 24.16 8.46 -0.36
N THR A 4 23.48 9.58 -0.28
CA THR A 4 22.69 9.92 0.91
C THR A 4 21.41 9.13 0.85
N ASP A 5 21.22 8.22 1.80
CA ASP A 5 19.95 7.56 1.99
C ASP A 5 18.96 8.58 2.57
N LEU A 6 17.77 8.63 2.00
CA LEU A 6 16.69 9.51 2.43
C LEU A 6 15.54 8.64 2.95
N GLU A 7 15.09 8.92 4.16
CA GLU A 7 13.86 8.37 4.72
C GLU A 7 12.83 9.50 4.89
N ILE A 8 11.64 9.29 4.35
CA ILE A 8 10.49 10.18 4.52
C ILE A 8 9.41 9.42 5.26
N ILE A 9 9.08 9.88 6.47
CA ILE A 9 8.00 9.29 7.26
C ILE A 9 6.68 9.89 6.79
N LEU A 10 5.74 9.02 6.45
CA LEU A 10 4.41 9.36 5.98
C LEU A 10 3.38 9.07 7.07
N TYR A 11 2.50 10.05 7.30
CA TYR A 11 1.36 9.93 8.19
C TYR A 11 0.06 10.15 7.40
N PRO A 12 -1.07 9.54 7.82
CA PRO A 12 -2.35 9.69 7.13
C PRO A 12 -2.77 11.15 6.90
N GLU A 13 -2.42 12.04 7.81
CA GLU A 13 -2.76 13.47 7.77
C GLU A 13 -2.07 14.24 6.64
N LEU A 14 -1.00 13.68 6.06
CA LEU A 14 -0.29 14.27 4.92
C LEU A 14 -1.02 14.06 3.59
N PHE A 15 -2.06 13.22 3.57
CA PHE A 15 -2.78 12.85 2.37
C PHE A 15 -4.13 13.58 2.30
N ASP A 16 -4.35 14.31 1.22
CA ASP A 16 -5.62 14.93 0.87
C ASP A 16 -6.01 14.56 -0.57
N GLU A 17 -7.11 15.06 -1.06
CA GLU A 17 -7.61 14.73 -2.42
C GLU A 17 -6.69 15.25 -3.54
N ARG A 18 -5.77 16.16 -3.25
CA ARG A 18 -4.83 16.70 -4.22
C ARG A 18 -3.66 15.76 -4.42
N ARG A 19 -3.38 15.43 -5.65
CA ARG A 19 -2.17 14.69 -6.01
C ARG A 19 -0.96 15.60 -5.85
N ARG A 20 0.01 15.17 -5.03
CA ARG A 20 1.26 15.93 -4.77
C ARG A 20 2.46 15.01 -4.91
N ASP A 21 3.47 15.48 -5.59
CA ASP A 21 4.75 14.78 -5.61
C ASP A 21 5.45 15.00 -4.27
N VAL A 22 5.71 13.90 -3.58
CA VAL A 22 6.38 13.90 -2.26
C VAL A 22 7.86 13.59 -2.37
N LEU A 23 8.28 12.96 -3.49
CA LEU A 23 9.69 12.70 -3.78
C LEU A 23 9.92 12.68 -5.29
N ARG A 24 11.05 13.27 -5.72
CA ARG A 24 11.62 13.09 -7.06
C ARG A 24 13.09 12.73 -6.91
N THR A 25 13.51 11.62 -7.48
CA THR A 25 14.89 11.15 -7.46
C THR A 25 15.22 10.37 -8.72
N GLY A 26 16.23 10.82 -9.48
CA GLY A 26 16.53 10.25 -10.79
C GLY A 26 15.31 10.29 -11.72
N GLU A 27 14.92 9.14 -12.26
CA GLU A 27 13.71 8.97 -13.09
C GLU A 27 12.44 8.69 -12.28
N TRP A 28 12.53 8.61 -10.95
CA TRP A 28 11.45 8.21 -10.09
C TRP A 28 10.67 9.41 -9.55
N ILE A 29 9.36 9.30 -9.59
CA ILE A 29 8.44 10.26 -9.00
C ILE A 29 7.50 9.50 -8.05
N VAL A 30 7.38 9.98 -6.83
CA VAL A 30 6.44 9.46 -5.86
C VAL A 30 5.36 10.50 -5.63
N THR A 31 4.12 10.14 -5.93
CA THR A 31 2.95 11.00 -5.80
C THR A 31 2.01 10.45 -4.73
N ALA A 32 1.54 11.32 -3.85
CA ALA A 32 0.62 10.99 -2.76
C ALA A 32 -0.71 11.71 -2.94
N TRP A 33 -1.81 11.04 -2.59
CA TRP A 33 -3.16 11.61 -2.55
C TRP A 33 -4.09 10.74 -1.69
N ARG A 34 -5.32 11.20 -1.54
CA ARG A 34 -6.40 10.43 -0.92
C ARG A 34 -7.55 10.28 -1.91
N TYR A 35 -8.04 9.07 -2.08
CA TYR A 35 -9.26 8.81 -2.83
C TYR A 35 -10.49 9.39 -2.11
N SER A 36 -11.56 9.65 -2.85
CA SER A 36 -12.84 10.11 -2.28
C SER A 36 -13.44 9.13 -1.28
N THR A 37 -13.05 7.86 -1.33
CA THR A 37 -13.39 6.82 -0.35
C THR A 37 -12.67 6.99 0.99
N GLY A 38 -11.74 7.93 1.10
CA GLY A 38 -10.91 8.17 2.29
C GLY A 38 -9.60 7.38 2.33
N ILE A 39 -9.36 6.50 1.37
CA ILE A 39 -8.12 5.69 1.31
C ILE A 39 -6.95 6.50 0.78
N ALA A 40 -5.87 6.56 1.54
CA ALA A 40 -4.61 7.16 1.09
C ALA A 40 -3.89 6.26 0.08
N ALA A 41 -3.34 6.86 -0.96
CA ALA A 41 -2.61 6.17 -2.00
C ALA A 41 -1.26 6.84 -2.28
N LEU A 42 -0.30 6.01 -2.62
CA LEU A 42 1.04 6.42 -3.00
C LEU A 42 1.40 5.75 -4.32
N ARG A 43 1.73 6.53 -5.34
CA ARG A 43 2.15 6.01 -6.64
C ARG A 43 3.62 6.26 -6.85
N ILE A 44 4.36 5.22 -7.18
CA ILE A 44 5.77 5.27 -7.55
C ILE A 44 5.85 5.06 -9.07
N THR A 45 6.31 6.07 -9.78
CA THR A 45 6.32 6.12 -11.25
C THR A 45 7.74 6.23 -11.77
N ASN A 46 8.04 5.58 -12.89
CA ASN A 46 9.24 5.77 -13.70
C ASN A 46 8.89 5.83 -15.20
N SER A 47 9.89 5.82 -16.07
CA SER A 47 9.71 5.85 -17.52
C SER A 47 8.94 4.67 -18.10
N ARG A 48 8.88 3.54 -17.39
CA ARG A 48 8.19 2.32 -17.85
C ARG A 48 6.76 2.18 -17.34
N GLY A 49 6.40 2.89 -16.27
CA GLY A 49 5.06 2.76 -15.69
C GLY A 49 5.00 3.14 -14.21
N TYR A 50 4.12 2.50 -13.47
CA TYR A 50 3.94 2.78 -12.06
C TYR A 50 3.45 1.58 -11.25
N ILE A 51 3.69 1.66 -9.96
CA ILE A 51 3.02 0.87 -8.92
C ILE A 51 2.30 1.83 -7.98
N GLU A 52 1.09 1.49 -7.60
CA GLU A 52 0.29 2.21 -6.62
C GLU A 52 0.09 1.36 -5.38
N ALA A 53 0.42 1.91 -4.22
CA ALA A 53 0.29 1.24 -2.94
C ALA A 53 -0.66 2.00 -2.02
N LEU A 54 -1.31 1.29 -1.09
CA LEU A 54 -2.16 1.85 -0.04
C LEU A 54 -1.36 1.82 1.27
N PRO A 55 -0.62 2.87 1.62
CA PRO A 55 0.41 2.82 2.66
C PRO A 55 -0.12 2.51 4.06
N PHE A 56 -1.39 2.80 4.32
CA PHE A 56 -2.00 2.65 5.65
C PHE A 56 -3.07 1.55 5.74
N MET A 57 -3.27 0.78 4.66
CA MET A 57 -4.19 -0.36 4.63
C MET A 57 -3.47 -1.58 4.07
N GLY A 58 -2.87 -2.39 4.96
CA GLY A 58 -2.15 -3.62 4.64
C GLY A 58 -1.00 -3.46 3.65
N GLN A 59 -0.63 -2.25 3.31
CA GLN A 59 0.28 -1.92 2.20
C GLN A 59 -0.08 -2.64 0.89
N ILE A 60 -1.38 -2.75 0.62
CA ILE A 60 -1.91 -3.34 -0.60
C ILE A 60 -1.25 -2.64 -1.81
N LEU A 61 -0.77 -3.42 -2.76
CA LEU A 61 -0.40 -2.94 -4.08
C LEU A 61 -1.68 -2.89 -4.93
N TRP A 62 -2.30 -1.70 -4.98
CA TRP A 62 -3.61 -1.54 -5.58
C TRP A 62 -3.58 -1.67 -7.09
N ASP A 63 -2.64 -1.00 -7.72
CA ASP A 63 -2.53 -0.98 -9.17
C ASP A 63 -1.07 -1.10 -9.61
N ALA A 64 -0.85 -1.66 -10.78
CA ALA A 64 0.44 -1.75 -11.44
C ALA A 64 0.26 -1.69 -12.95
N VAL A 65 0.98 -0.78 -13.58
CA VAL A 65 0.98 -0.63 -15.04
C VAL A 65 2.43 -0.52 -15.51
N PHE A 66 2.83 -1.37 -16.44
CA PHE A 66 4.15 -1.32 -17.04
C PHE A 66 4.07 -1.51 -18.56
N ASP A 67 4.85 -0.72 -19.28
CA ASP A 67 4.93 -0.74 -20.75
C ASP A 67 3.53 -0.70 -21.41
N GLY A 68 2.61 0.08 -20.81
CA GLY A 68 1.23 0.22 -21.26
C GLY A 68 0.30 -0.95 -20.91
N GLN A 69 0.78 -1.94 -20.16
CA GLN A 69 -0.01 -3.11 -19.73
C GLN A 69 -0.44 -2.94 -18.27
N SER A 70 -1.74 -3.00 -18.02
CA SER A 70 -2.28 -3.12 -16.66
C SER A 70 -2.10 -4.55 -16.17
N LEU A 71 -1.57 -4.69 -14.96
CA LEU A 71 -1.37 -5.98 -14.29
C LEU A 71 -2.42 -6.21 -13.21
N ARG A 72 -3.28 -5.23 -12.95
CA ARG A 72 -4.38 -5.37 -12.00
C ARG A 72 -5.45 -6.30 -12.56
N MET A 73 -6.08 -7.10 -11.70
CA MET A 73 -7.24 -7.91 -12.09
C MET A 73 -8.43 -7.02 -12.48
N ASP A 74 -9.17 -7.43 -13.50
CA ASP A 74 -10.48 -6.87 -13.78
C ASP A 74 -11.42 -7.15 -12.59
N ASN A 75 -12.07 -6.10 -12.12
CA ASN A 75 -12.94 -6.17 -10.95
C ASN A 75 -13.96 -5.02 -10.95
N MET A 76 -14.89 -5.07 -10.02
CA MET A 76 -15.96 -4.07 -9.89
C MET A 76 -15.56 -2.80 -9.12
N PHE A 77 -14.34 -2.72 -8.62
CA PHE A 77 -13.89 -1.58 -7.81
C PHE A 77 -13.10 -0.60 -8.66
N ASP A 78 -13.64 0.57 -8.93
CA ASP A 78 -12.93 1.65 -9.63
C ASP A 78 -11.82 2.25 -8.76
N MET A 79 -12.01 2.21 -7.44
CA MET A 79 -11.07 2.71 -6.45
C MET A 79 -11.10 1.85 -5.18
N PRO A 80 -10.04 1.87 -4.37
CA PRO A 80 -10.04 1.14 -3.11
C PRO A 80 -11.07 1.71 -2.14
N VAL A 81 -11.68 0.83 -1.36
CA VAL A 81 -12.64 1.19 -0.31
C VAL A 81 -12.10 0.78 1.06
N PRO A 82 -12.52 1.45 2.15
CA PRO A 82 -12.19 0.99 3.50
C PRO A 82 -12.67 -0.43 3.70
N ALA A 83 -11.75 -1.31 4.10
CA ALA A 83 -12.01 -2.73 4.24
C ALA A 83 -11.35 -3.26 5.52
N ARG A 84 -11.97 -4.24 6.14
CA ARG A 84 -11.42 -5.01 7.27
C ARG A 84 -10.86 -6.36 6.82
N GLN A 85 -11.42 -6.88 5.74
CA GLN A 85 -11.04 -8.14 5.13
C GLN A 85 -10.78 -7.93 3.65
N ILE A 86 -9.85 -8.69 3.08
CA ILE A 86 -9.45 -8.52 1.69
C ILE A 86 -10.61 -8.71 0.69
N VAL A 87 -11.58 -9.54 1.00
CA VAL A 87 -12.75 -9.78 0.13
C VAL A 87 -13.62 -8.54 -0.09
N GLU A 88 -13.56 -7.57 0.81
CA GLU A 88 -14.32 -6.32 0.72
C GLU A 88 -13.69 -5.30 -0.25
N THR A 89 -12.44 -5.51 -0.65
CA THR A 89 -11.70 -4.67 -1.60
C THR A 89 -10.87 -5.52 -2.57
N TYR A 90 -11.33 -6.72 -2.89
CA TYR A 90 -10.63 -7.68 -3.74
C TYR A 90 -10.64 -7.23 -5.21
N GLY A 91 -9.49 -6.88 -5.73
CA GLY A 91 -9.35 -6.34 -7.08
C GLY A 91 -8.04 -5.56 -7.26
N CYS A 92 -7.18 -5.64 -6.25
CA CYS A 92 -5.84 -5.10 -6.28
C CYS A 92 -4.90 -5.96 -7.14
N PHE A 93 -3.75 -5.40 -7.50
CA PHE A 93 -2.68 -6.15 -8.17
C PHE A 93 -2.11 -7.24 -7.25
N ALA A 94 -1.78 -6.88 -6.00
CA ALA A 94 -1.25 -7.81 -5.01
C ALA A 94 -1.52 -7.31 -3.58
N PHE A 95 -1.54 -8.24 -2.64
CA PHE A 95 -1.64 -7.94 -1.22
C PHE A 95 -0.75 -8.87 -0.41
N HIS A 96 -0.43 -8.47 0.80
CA HIS A 96 0.30 -9.29 1.74
C HIS A 96 -0.66 -10.15 2.55
N SER A 97 -0.34 -11.41 2.75
CA SER A 97 -1.11 -12.31 3.62
C SER A 97 -0.28 -12.70 4.86
N GLY A 98 -0.96 -13.22 5.86
CA GLY A 98 -0.31 -13.68 7.09
C GLY A 98 -0.47 -12.72 8.25
N LEU A 99 0.44 -12.73 9.14
CA LEU A 99 0.71 -12.17 10.43
C LEU A 99 0.61 -13.27 11.51
N LEU A 100 -0.56 -13.56 12.05
CA LEU A 100 -0.76 -14.66 13.00
C LEU A 100 -1.28 -15.91 12.31
N ALA A 101 -2.13 -15.73 11.32
CA ALA A 101 -2.69 -16.80 10.52
C ALA A 101 -2.54 -16.48 9.03
N ALA A 102 -2.67 -17.47 8.17
CA ALA A 102 -2.57 -17.31 6.72
C ALA A 102 -3.48 -18.31 6.00
N GLY A 103 -3.79 -18.03 4.74
CA GLY A 103 -4.57 -18.92 3.91
C GLY A 103 -6.07 -18.87 4.19
N CYS A 104 -6.76 -19.95 3.80
CA CYS A 104 -8.19 -20.07 3.94
C CYS A 104 -8.52 -20.70 5.29
N PRO A 105 -9.34 -20.06 6.15
CA PRO A 105 -9.72 -20.64 7.43
C PRO A 105 -10.57 -21.90 7.24
N SER A 106 -10.35 -22.90 8.07
CA SER A 106 -11.24 -24.02 8.24
C SER A 106 -12.46 -23.62 9.10
N PRO A 107 -13.51 -24.47 9.19
CA PRO A 107 -14.65 -24.17 10.06
C PRO A 107 -14.31 -24.05 11.55
N GLU A 108 -13.14 -24.53 11.96
CA GLU A 108 -12.65 -24.48 13.34
C GLU A 108 -11.74 -23.26 13.62
N ASP A 109 -11.36 -22.53 12.56
CA ASP A 109 -10.49 -21.36 12.66
C ASP A 109 -11.32 -20.08 12.79
N ASP A 110 -10.80 -19.11 13.54
CA ASP A 110 -11.42 -17.81 13.79
C ASP A 110 -10.71 -16.63 13.10
N HIS A 111 -9.71 -16.91 12.25
CA HIS A 111 -8.98 -15.87 11.52
C HIS A 111 -9.65 -15.50 10.19
N PRO A 112 -9.46 -14.27 9.70
CA PRO A 112 -9.99 -13.86 8.40
C PRO A 112 -9.25 -14.55 7.25
N LEU A 113 -9.89 -14.61 6.08
CA LEU A 113 -9.26 -15.11 4.86
C LEU A 113 -7.93 -14.40 4.59
N HIS A 114 -6.86 -15.17 4.40
CA HIS A 114 -5.47 -14.73 4.22
C HIS A 114 -4.82 -14.06 5.44
N GLY A 115 -5.43 -14.16 6.62
CA GLY A 115 -4.91 -13.61 7.86
C GLY A 115 -5.24 -12.13 8.05
N GLU A 116 -4.58 -11.51 8.99
CA GLU A 116 -4.87 -10.16 9.47
C GLU A 116 -4.18 -9.06 8.65
N PHE A 117 -3.05 -9.39 7.98
CA PHE A 117 -2.22 -8.39 7.31
C PHE A 117 -2.91 -7.70 6.11
N PRO A 118 -3.72 -8.37 5.27
CA PRO A 118 -4.21 -7.80 4.01
C PRO A 118 -4.85 -6.41 4.13
N CYS A 119 -5.58 -6.15 5.20
CA CYS A 119 -6.23 -4.86 5.44
C CYS A 119 -5.80 -4.24 6.79
N ALA A 120 -4.65 -4.65 7.33
CA ALA A 120 -4.18 -4.15 8.61
C ALA A 120 -3.98 -2.61 8.57
N PRO A 121 -4.55 -1.88 9.54
CA PRO A 121 -4.34 -0.44 9.62
C PRO A 121 -2.92 -0.13 10.05
N MET A 122 -2.24 0.74 9.31
CA MET A 122 -0.90 1.25 9.64
C MET A 122 -0.99 2.69 10.15
N ARG A 123 -0.26 3.03 11.21
CA ARG A 123 -0.22 4.40 11.74
C ARG A 123 0.68 5.31 10.93
N SER A 124 1.72 4.75 10.35
CA SER A 124 2.68 5.47 9.51
C SER A 124 3.30 4.51 8.50
N ALA A 125 3.97 5.06 7.53
CA ALA A 125 4.79 4.34 6.57
C ALA A 125 6.06 5.13 6.30
N SER A 126 7.13 4.48 5.85
CA SER A 126 8.37 5.14 5.46
C SER A 126 8.67 4.91 3.98
N LEU A 127 9.02 5.98 3.29
CA LEU A 127 9.65 5.92 1.98
C LEU A 127 11.16 5.94 2.16
N LEU A 128 11.85 4.93 1.67
CA LEU A 128 13.30 4.89 1.63
C LEU A 128 13.79 5.09 0.20
N SER A 129 14.71 6.00 0.00
CA SER A 129 15.44 6.19 -1.26
C SER A 129 16.92 6.01 -1.01
N GLN A 130 17.56 5.15 -1.77
CA GLN A 130 19.01 4.90 -1.72
C GLN A 130 19.70 5.45 -2.96
N GLY A 131 20.35 6.60 -2.81
CA GLY A 131 21.00 7.28 -3.92
C GLY A 131 19.98 7.74 -4.97
N THR A 132 20.18 7.33 -6.23
CA THR A 132 19.26 7.59 -7.36
C THR A 132 18.28 6.44 -7.59
N ASN A 133 18.36 5.38 -6.78
CA ASN A 133 17.55 4.18 -6.92
C ASN A 133 16.21 4.27 -6.19
N PRO A 134 15.27 3.41 -6.58
CA PRO A 134 13.89 3.55 -6.14
C PRO A 134 13.69 3.24 -4.66
N VAL A 135 12.65 3.73 -4.28
CA VAL A 135 11.94 3.83 -3.05
C VAL A 135 11.41 2.47 -2.60
N ALA A 136 11.76 2.06 -1.42
CA ALA A 136 11.05 1.02 -0.71
C ALA A 136 9.98 1.67 0.20
N LEU A 137 8.78 1.13 0.19
CA LEU A 137 7.73 1.48 1.16
C LEU A 137 7.79 0.49 2.30
N LEU A 138 8.10 0.96 3.51
CA LEU A 138 8.15 0.13 4.70
C LEU A 138 7.00 0.45 5.65
N PRO A 139 6.37 -0.57 6.25
CA PRO A 139 5.40 -0.36 7.33
C PRO A 139 6.13 0.11 8.60
N SER A 140 5.66 1.19 9.17
CA SER A 140 6.10 1.61 10.50
C SER A 140 4.94 1.41 11.47
N HIS A 141 5.08 0.49 12.41
CA HIS A 141 4.11 0.17 13.44
C HIS A 141 2.71 -0.21 12.91
N CYS A 142 2.48 -1.50 12.77
CA CYS A 142 1.13 -2.05 12.82
C CYS A 142 0.71 -2.08 14.30
N PRO A 143 -0.24 -1.26 14.74
CA PRO A 143 -0.81 -1.41 16.06
C PRO A 143 -1.83 -2.53 15.99
N VAL A 144 -1.38 -3.76 15.90
CA VAL A 144 -2.25 -4.89 16.19
C VAL A 144 -2.45 -4.87 17.70
N ASN A 145 -3.38 -4.05 18.15
CA ASN A 145 -4.04 -4.30 19.40
C ASN A 145 -4.89 -5.55 19.17
N MET A 146 -4.27 -6.69 19.41
CA MET A 146 -4.93 -7.97 19.49
C MET A 146 -5.68 -8.04 20.82
N SER A 147 -6.64 -7.14 20.97
CA SER A 147 -7.68 -7.29 21.97
C SER A 147 -8.65 -8.32 21.39
N THR A 148 -8.45 -9.54 21.79
CA THR A 148 -9.46 -10.59 21.77
C THR A 148 -10.74 -10.06 22.39
N ALA A 149 -11.77 -9.96 21.58
CA ALA A 149 -13.16 -9.94 22.05
C ALA A 149 -13.93 -11.00 21.29
#